data_80c6fc8ddd120061bd2bf79f6cb5e53a
#
_entry.id   80c6fc8ddd120061bd2bf79f6cb5e53a
#
_cell.length_a   1.000
_cell.length_b   1.000
_cell.length_c   1.000
_cell.angle_alpha   90.00
_cell.angle_beta   90.00
_cell.angle_gamma   90.00
#
_symmetry.space_group_name_H-M   'P 1'
#
loop_
_entity.id
_entity.type
_entity.pdbx_description
1 polymer ?
#
loop_
_entity_poly.entity_id
_entity_poly.type
_entity_poly.pdbx_seq_one_letter_code
_entity_poly.pdbx_strand_id
1 'polypeptide(L)'
;GLPYETKEDMIKTAKYLNTLDIQGIKIHMLSVIKNTKLEKLYQLKPFHILTEEEYIDIVINQLENLSPEIVINRITGDPKLDDLIQPTWLVKKFCVLNNIDKEMVKRNTYQGKNI
;
A
#
# COMPACT_ATOMS: atom_id res chain seq x y z
N GLY A 1 2.65 -5.11 2.21
CA GLY A 1 3.39 -6.13 1.44
C GLY A 1 4.72 -6.55 2.04
N LEU A 2 4.93 -6.35 3.35
CA LEU A 2 6.15 -6.84 4.02
C LEU A 2 6.26 -8.36 3.87
N PRO A 3 7.50 -8.90 3.85
CA PRO A 3 7.67 -10.35 3.78
C PRO A 3 6.89 -11.06 4.89
N TYR A 4 6.17 -12.11 4.51
CA TYR A 4 5.36 -12.95 5.41
C TYR A 4 4.13 -12.24 6.02
N GLU A 5 3.87 -11.00 5.68
CA GLU A 5 2.67 -10.27 6.12
C GLU A 5 1.46 -10.68 5.27
N THR A 6 0.33 -10.93 5.92
CA THR A 6 -0.92 -11.26 5.24
C THR A 6 -1.75 -10.01 4.98
N LYS A 7 -2.76 -10.14 4.11
CA LYS A 7 -3.74 -9.06 3.89
C LYS A 7 -4.43 -8.68 5.22
N GLU A 8 -4.79 -9.67 6.02
CA GLU A 8 -5.42 -9.45 7.32
C GLU A 8 -4.53 -8.64 8.27
N ASP A 9 -3.23 -8.92 8.25
CA ASP A 9 -2.27 -8.15 9.06
C ASP A 9 -2.23 -6.69 8.65
N MET A 10 -2.24 -6.42 7.35
CA MET A 10 -2.24 -5.06 6.82
C MET A 10 -3.51 -4.30 7.17
N ILE A 11 -4.66 -4.97 7.16
CA ILE A 11 -5.94 -4.38 7.57
C ILE A 11 -5.95 -4.11 9.08
N LYS A 12 -5.40 -5.03 9.89
CA LYS A 12 -5.25 -4.81 11.34
C LYS A 12 -4.40 -3.58 11.64
N THR A 13 -3.35 -3.35 10.87
CA THR A 13 -2.52 -2.15 10.99
C THR A 13 -3.37 -0.88 10.83
N ALA A 14 -4.21 -0.84 9.79
CA ALA A 14 -5.10 0.28 9.56
C ALA A 14 -6.07 0.50 10.73
N LYS A 15 -6.68 -0.58 11.22
CA LYS A 15 -7.58 -0.50 12.38
C LYS A 15 -6.88 0.00 13.63
N TYR A 16 -5.65 -0.46 13.86
CA TYR A 16 -4.86 -0.02 15.00
C TYR A 16 -4.56 1.47 14.97
N LEU A 17 -4.30 2.03 13.78
CA LEU A 17 -4.03 3.46 13.64
C LEU A 17 -5.19 4.34 14.13
N ASN A 18 -6.42 3.84 14.09
CA ASN A 18 -7.59 4.58 14.61
C ASN A 18 -7.52 4.78 16.13
N THR A 19 -6.74 3.96 16.83
CA THR A 19 -6.59 4.06 18.29
C THR A 19 -5.54 5.11 18.70
N LEU A 20 -4.78 5.62 17.73
CA LEU A 20 -3.73 6.59 17.97
C LEU A 20 -4.24 8.00 17.68
N ASP A 21 -3.69 8.98 18.41
CA ASP A 21 -4.01 10.38 18.19
C ASP A 21 -3.12 10.94 17.08
N ILE A 22 -3.41 10.56 15.85
CA ILE A 22 -2.67 10.98 14.65
C ILE A 22 -3.58 11.74 13.70
N GLN A 23 -3.01 12.67 12.94
CA GLN A 23 -3.75 13.53 12.03
C GLN A 23 -3.66 13.09 10.58
N GLY A 24 -2.57 12.44 10.19
CA GLY A 24 -2.36 12.02 8.82
C GLY A 24 -1.44 10.83 8.70
N ILE A 25 -1.54 10.13 7.59
CA ILE A 25 -0.70 8.97 7.28
C ILE A 25 -0.31 8.98 5.80
N LYS A 26 0.71 8.21 5.49
CA LYS A 26 1.10 7.86 4.13
C LYS A 26 1.03 6.36 4.00
N ILE A 27 0.46 5.87 2.91
CA ILE A 27 0.39 4.43 2.61
C ILE A 27 1.33 4.17 1.44
N HIS A 28 2.24 3.23 1.63
CA HIS A 28 3.21 2.85 0.60
C HIS A 28 3.19 1.35 0.38
N MET A 29 3.46 0.93 -0.86
CA MET A 29 3.83 -0.44 -1.14
C MET A 29 5.26 -0.70 -0.70
N LEU A 30 5.59 -1.95 -0.41
CA LEU A 30 6.95 -2.37 -0.21
C LEU A 30 7.70 -2.23 -1.53
N SER A 31 8.86 -1.58 -1.49
CA SER A 31 9.72 -1.42 -2.67
C SER A 31 11.08 -2.08 -2.41
N VAL A 32 11.49 -2.95 -3.32
CA VAL A 32 12.82 -3.55 -3.30
C VAL A 32 13.75 -2.65 -4.09
N ILE A 33 14.70 -2.03 -3.41
CA ILE A 33 15.62 -1.03 -3.96
C ILE A 33 17.03 -1.63 -4.05
N LYS A 34 17.77 -1.29 -5.11
CA LYS A 34 19.15 -1.72 -5.30
C LYS A 34 20.03 -1.37 -4.09
N ASN A 35 20.98 -2.25 -3.77
CA ASN A 35 21.99 -2.05 -2.73
C ASN A 35 21.43 -1.95 -1.31
N THR A 36 20.27 -2.58 -1.06
CA THR A 36 19.67 -2.67 0.25
C THR A 36 19.74 -4.09 0.81
N LYS A 37 19.59 -4.23 2.11
CA LYS A 37 19.47 -5.55 2.75
C LYS A 37 18.24 -6.31 2.24
N LEU A 38 17.17 -5.60 1.94
CA LEU A 38 15.94 -6.19 1.42
C LEU A 38 16.16 -6.80 0.04
N GLU A 39 16.94 -6.14 -0.83
CA GLU A 39 17.31 -6.69 -2.13
C GLU A 39 18.05 -8.02 -1.96
N LYS A 40 19.04 -8.07 -1.04
CA LYS A 40 19.81 -9.30 -0.77
C LYS A 40 18.89 -10.42 -0.31
N LEU A 41 17.97 -10.12 0.60
CA LEU A 41 16.99 -11.10 1.08
C LEU A 41 16.11 -11.58 -0.06
N TYR A 42 15.64 -10.68 -0.91
CA TYR A 42 14.80 -11.02 -2.06
C TYR A 42 15.51 -11.95 -3.04
N GLN A 43 16.82 -11.71 -3.28
CA GLN A 43 17.63 -12.56 -4.17
C GLN A 43 17.88 -13.95 -3.58
N LEU A 44 18.17 -14.02 -2.28
CA LEU A 44 18.47 -15.28 -1.60
C LEU A 44 17.23 -16.11 -1.32
N LYS A 45 16.16 -15.48 -0.92
CA LYS A 45 14.89 -16.12 -0.57
C LYS A 45 13.74 -15.24 -1.05
N PRO A 46 13.36 -15.37 -2.33
CA PRO A 46 12.28 -14.56 -2.88
C PRO A 46 11.00 -14.67 -2.07
N PHE A 47 10.36 -13.54 -1.82
CA PHE A 47 9.06 -13.46 -1.17
C PHE A 47 8.05 -12.86 -2.14
N HIS A 48 6.76 -13.04 -1.84
CA HIS A 48 5.71 -12.54 -2.71
C HIS A 48 5.75 -11.00 -2.79
N ILE A 49 5.79 -10.48 -4.02
CA ILE A 49 5.62 -9.05 -4.30
C ILE A 49 4.17 -8.84 -4.70
N LEU A 50 3.50 -7.89 -4.06
CA LEU A 50 2.11 -7.60 -4.40
C LEU A 50 1.99 -7.22 -5.86
N THR A 51 0.99 -7.76 -6.54
CA THR A 51 0.59 -7.26 -7.86
C THR A 51 -0.11 -5.91 -7.69
N GLU A 52 -0.24 -5.15 -8.77
CA GLU A 52 -1.00 -3.89 -8.74
C GLU A 52 -2.43 -4.12 -8.21
N GLU A 53 -3.09 -5.16 -8.69
CA GLU A 53 -4.45 -5.50 -8.28
C GLU A 53 -4.54 -5.83 -6.80
N GLU A 54 -3.60 -6.61 -6.29
CA GLU A 54 -3.53 -6.94 -4.87
C GLU A 54 -3.31 -5.68 -4.02
N TYR A 55 -2.41 -4.81 -4.46
CA TYR A 55 -2.14 -3.55 -3.76
C TYR A 55 -3.39 -2.67 -3.70
N ILE A 56 -4.07 -2.50 -4.83
CA ILE A 56 -5.29 -1.69 -4.92
C ILE A 56 -6.36 -2.24 -3.97
N ASP A 57 -6.57 -3.55 -3.98
CA ASP A 57 -7.54 -4.20 -3.10
C ASP A 57 -7.22 -3.97 -1.63
N ILE A 58 -5.95 -4.15 -1.24
CA ILE A 58 -5.51 -3.96 0.15
C ILE A 58 -5.67 -2.51 0.58
N VAL A 59 -5.25 -1.56 -0.25
CA VAL A 59 -5.36 -0.12 0.07
C VAL A 59 -6.82 0.28 0.27
N ILE A 60 -7.71 -0.19 -0.60
CA ILE A 60 -9.14 0.12 -0.47
C ILE A 60 -9.69 -0.45 0.84
N ASN A 61 -9.34 -1.70 1.16
CA ASN A 61 -9.76 -2.30 2.42
C ASN A 61 -9.19 -1.55 3.64
N GLN A 62 -7.95 -1.09 3.54
CA GLN A 62 -7.37 -0.25 4.61
C GLN A 62 -8.11 1.07 4.76
N LEU A 63 -8.40 1.76 3.64
CA LEU A 63 -9.14 3.02 3.66
C LEU A 63 -10.53 2.86 4.27
N GLU A 64 -11.23 1.79 3.95
CA GLU A 64 -12.54 1.50 4.51
C GLU A 64 -12.50 1.35 6.04
N ASN A 65 -11.37 0.93 6.58
CA ASN A 65 -11.17 0.68 8.00
C ASN A 65 -10.40 1.79 8.73
N LEU A 66 -10.08 2.90 8.04
CA LEU A 66 -9.45 4.08 8.62
C LEU A 66 -10.48 5.14 8.93
N SER A 67 -10.35 5.78 10.10
CA SER A 67 -11.22 6.91 10.46
C SER A 67 -11.19 7.98 9.36
N PRO A 68 -12.37 8.52 8.95
CA PRO A 68 -12.41 9.56 7.93
C PRO A 68 -11.76 10.87 8.39
N GLU A 69 -11.46 11.03 9.68
CA GLU A 69 -10.76 12.19 10.21
C GLU A 69 -9.23 12.12 9.97
N ILE A 70 -8.70 10.94 9.67
CA ILE A 70 -7.28 10.78 9.36
C ILE A 70 -7.03 11.22 7.91
N VAL A 71 -6.16 12.20 7.73
CA VAL A 71 -5.80 12.69 6.39
C VAL A 71 -4.87 11.69 5.70
N ILE A 72 -5.20 11.31 4.49
CA ILE A 72 -4.35 10.44 3.68
C ILE A 72 -3.47 11.32 2.81
N ASN A 73 -2.21 11.48 3.21
CA ASN A 73 -1.27 12.36 2.53
C ASN A 73 -0.72 11.76 1.23
N ARG A 74 -0.65 10.42 1.17
CA ARG A 74 -0.11 9.70 0.01
C ARG A 74 -0.60 8.25 0.06
N ILE A 75 -0.86 7.66 -1.10
CA ILE A 75 -1.26 6.24 -1.23
C ILE A 75 -0.36 5.44 -2.17
N THR A 76 0.78 6.00 -2.56
CA THR A 76 1.83 5.27 -3.28
C THR A 76 3.19 5.69 -2.74
N GLY A 77 4.20 4.81 -2.90
CA GLY A 77 5.58 5.18 -2.72
C GLY A 77 6.10 6.00 -3.89
N ASP A 78 7.24 6.62 -3.70
CA ASP A 78 7.90 7.43 -4.73
C ASP A 78 9.41 7.14 -4.74
N PRO A 79 9.81 5.89 -5.04
CA PRO A 79 11.22 5.51 -5.06
C PRO A 79 11.91 6.11 -6.28
N LYS A 80 13.24 6.20 -6.22
CA LYS A 80 14.04 6.52 -7.38
C LYS A 80 13.94 5.37 -8.38
N LEU A 81 13.34 5.61 -9.54
CA LEU A 81 12.99 4.56 -10.50
C LEU A 81 14.21 3.78 -11.01
N ASP A 82 15.37 4.44 -11.15
CA ASP A 82 16.60 3.78 -11.60
C ASP A 82 17.08 2.70 -10.63
N ASP A 83 16.70 2.79 -9.35
CA ASP A 83 17.10 1.87 -8.30
C ASP A 83 16.01 0.86 -7.97
N LEU A 84 14.83 1.00 -8.54
CA LEU A 84 13.68 0.13 -8.25
C LEU A 84 13.83 -1.23 -8.92
N ILE A 85 13.79 -2.30 -8.13
CA ILE A 85 13.79 -3.69 -8.62
C ILE A 85 12.35 -4.23 -8.67
N GLN A 86 11.60 -4.05 -7.60
CA GLN A 86 10.20 -4.46 -7.49
C GLN A 86 9.44 -3.47 -6.61
N PRO A 87 8.16 -3.28 -6.80
CA PRO A 87 7.33 -3.83 -7.88
C PRO A 87 7.51 -3.02 -9.19
N THR A 88 7.54 -3.71 -10.32
CA THR A 88 7.76 -3.06 -11.63
C THR A 88 6.59 -2.16 -12.06
N TRP A 89 5.37 -2.48 -11.62
CA TRP A 89 4.17 -1.68 -11.94
C TRP A 89 4.21 -0.28 -11.31
N LEU A 90 5.06 -0.04 -10.30
CA LEU A 90 5.18 1.28 -9.66
C LEU A 90 5.78 2.34 -10.60
N VAL A 91 6.45 1.95 -11.67
CA VAL A 91 6.93 2.86 -12.71
C VAL A 91 5.80 3.73 -13.27
N LYS A 92 4.59 3.18 -13.31
CA LYS A 92 3.38 3.89 -13.76
C LYS A 92 2.53 4.36 -12.57
N LYS A 93 3.14 5.10 -11.65
CA LYS A 93 2.52 5.56 -10.42
C LYS A 93 1.16 6.23 -10.63
N PHE A 94 1.04 7.10 -11.63
CA PHE A 94 -0.22 7.80 -11.90
C PHE A 94 -1.33 6.86 -12.37
N CYS A 95 -0.97 5.79 -13.08
CA CYS A 95 -1.94 4.77 -13.45
C CYS A 95 -2.47 4.04 -12.21
N VAL A 96 -1.59 3.76 -11.25
CA VAL A 96 -1.99 3.12 -9.98
C VAL A 96 -2.98 4.02 -9.22
N LEU A 97 -2.67 5.31 -9.10
CA LEU A 97 -3.56 6.27 -8.43
C LEU A 97 -4.93 6.34 -9.11
N ASN A 98 -4.96 6.43 -10.44
CA ASN A 98 -6.21 6.45 -11.20
C ASN A 98 -7.00 5.15 -11.03
N ASN A 99 -6.32 4.02 -11.01
CA ASN A 99 -6.97 2.71 -10.84
C ASN A 99 -7.55 2.53 -9.44
N ILE A 100 -6.93 3.09 -8.41
CA ILE A 100 -7.48 3.12 -7.05
C ILE A 100 -8.79 3.91 -7.05
N ASP A 101 -8.79 5.12 -7.63
CA ASP A 101 -9.99 5.95 -7.70
C ASP A 101 -11.12 5.26 -8.45
N LYS A 102 -10.82 4.67 -9.61
CA LYS A 102 -11.81 3.93 -10.41
C LYS A 102 -12.40 2.77 -9.64
N GLU A 103 -11.57 2.00 -8.95
CA GLU A 103 -12.03 0.84 -8.20
C GLU A 103 -12.87 1.24 -6.99
N MET A 104 -12.54 2.33 -6.32
CA MET A 104 -13.38 2.87 -5.24
C MET A 104 -14.76 3.28 -5.73
N VAL A 105 -14.84 3.93 -6.88
CA VAL A 105 -16.12 4.28 -7.51
C VAL A 105 -16.92 3.03 -7.87
N LYS A 106 -16.24 2.05 -8.49
CA LYS A 106 -16.87 0.78 -8.89
C LYS A 106 -17.45 0.02 -7.69
N ARG A 107 -16.73 0.02 -6.57
CA ARG A 107 -17.17 -0.63 -5.32
C ARG A 107 -18.16 0.22 -4.52
N ASN A 108 -18.40 1.47 -4.93
CA ASN A 108 -19.23 2.43 -4.20
C ASN A 108 -18.77 2.53 -2.74
N THR A 109 -17.49 2.75 -2.55
CA THR A 109 -16.86 2.75 -1.22
C THR A 109 -16.09 4.04 -0.96
N TYR A 110 -15.74 4.26 0.30
CA TYR A 110 -15.09 5.49 0.75
C TYR A 110 -14.32 5.22 2.04
N GLN A 111 -13.42 6.16 2.38
CA GLN A 111 -12.67 6.08 3.63
C GLN A 111 -13.61 6.09 4.82
N GLY A 112 -13.42 5.12 5.71
CA GLY A 112 -14.22 5.02 6.94
C GLY A 112 -15.55 4.30 6.77
N LYS A 113 -15.80 3.67 5.64
CA LYS A 113 -17.06 2.96 5.41
C LYS A 113 -17.39 1.93 6.49
N ASN A 114 -16.36 1.30 7.07
CA ASN A 114 -16.54 0.25 8.09
C ASN A 114 -16.34 0.77 9.52
N ILE A 115 -16.24 2.06 9.71
CA ILE A 115 -16.10 2.67 11.04
C ILE A 115 -17.48 2.84 11.70
#